data_b60e8b22694e06f9b4edd0b4bc10e348
#
_entry.id   b60e8b22694e06f9b4edd0b4bc10e348
#
_cell.length_a   1.000
_cell.length_b   1.000
_cell.length_c   1.000
_cell.angle_alpha   90.00
_cell.angle_beta   90.00
_cell.angle_gamma   90.00
#
_symmetry.space_group_name_H-M   'P 1'
#
loop_
_entity.id
_entity.type
_entity.pdbx_description
1 polymer ?
#
loop_
_entity_poly.entity_id
_entity_poly.type
_entity_poly.pdbx_seq_one_letter_code
_entity_poly.pdbx_strand_id
1 'polypeptide(L)'
;MRRHTAIVIIGFMVLATGRLPAQAEPGSIDARRELARALVGAWLPLESGLAVSAREGTPLSAKYEIEDGAFQLSVYTWKADTVSGDSFTEVIVDFSTGLVARVDTITGGNDLAAAQRQKATMARAKRSLGEATADAVRANAGYRAVSAMPGLDGSRPLAEVTLVRGDEWKIITVRLD
;
A
#
# COMPACT_ATOMS: atom_id res chain seq x y z
N MET A 1 28.16 0.59 9.86
CA MET A 1 27.36 -0.54 10.38
C MET A 1 25.96 -0.01 10.63
N ARG A 2 25.05 -0.18 9.67
CA ARG A 2 23.63 0.23 9.81
C ARG A 2 22.87 -0.94 10.43
N ARG A 3 22.26 -0.70 11.56
CA ARG A 3 21.41 -1.69 12.24
C ARG A 3 20.04 -1.69 11.57
N HIS A 4 19.70 -2.78 10.90
CA HIS A 4 18.35 -3.03 10.43
C HIS A 4 17.51 -3.41 11.65
N THR A 5 16.60 -2.55 12.06
CA THR A 5 15.63 -2.85 13.10
C THR A 5 14.47 -3.59 12.44
N ALA A 6 14.34 -4.87 12.76
CA ALA A 6 13.24 -5.70 12.27
C ALA A 6 11.91 -5.22 12.87
N ILE A 7 10.97 -4.89 11.99
CA ILE A 7 9.58 -4.62 12.38
C ILE A 7 8.95 -5.95 12.81
N VAL A 8 8.61 -6.06 14.08
CA VAL A 8 7.87 -7.21 14.62
C VAL A 8 6.40 -7.05 14.23
N ILE A 9 6.00 -7.72 13.16
CA ILE A 9 4.58 -7.95 12.87
C ILE A 9 4.12 -9.09 13.76
N ILE A 10 3.39 -8.80 14.82
CA ILE A 10 2.76 -9.79 15.70
C ILE A 10 1.66 -10.48 14.89
N GLY A 11 1.98 -11.67 14.37
CA GLY A 11 1.02 -12.56 13.74
C GLY A 11 0.07 -13.15 14.78
N PHE A 12 -1.18 -12.77 14.79
CA PHE A 12 -2.24 -13.49 15.48
C PHE A 12 -2.71 -14.64 14.59
N MET A 13 -2.44 -15.87 15.02
CA MET A 13 -2.93 -17.09 14.41
C MET A 13 -4.37 -17.33 14.89
N VAL A 14 -5.37 -17.06 14.04
CA VAL A 14 -6.76 -17.43 14.30
C VAL A 14 -7.20 -18.47 13.30
N LEU A 15 -7.69 -19.59 13.85
CA LEU A 15 -8.24 -20.75 13.13
C LEU A 15 -9.47 -20.36 12.29
N ALA A 16 -9.44 -20.80 11.07
CA ALA A 16 -10.42 -20.99 10.03
C ALA A 16 -11.90 -20.67 10.33
N THR A 17 -12.35 -19.53 9.87
CA THR A 17 -13.61 -19.33 9.14
C THR A 17 -13.36 -18.22 8.14
N GLY A 18 -13.56 -18.49 6.85
CA GLY A 18 -13.14 -17.72 5.67
C GLY A 18 -13.38 -16.20 5.65
N ARG A 19 -12.72 -15.48 6.54
CA ARG A 19 -12.58 -14.04 6.51
C ARG A 19 -11.11 -13.74 6.22
N LEU A 20 -10.86 -13.00 5.15
CA LEU A 20 -9.56 -12.41 4.83
C LEU A 20 -8.95 -11.76 6.08
N PRO A 21 -7.66 -11.96 6.36
CA PRO A 21 -6.99 -11.14 7.36
C PRO A 21 -6.97 -9.70 6.83
N ALA A 22 -7.67 -8.81 7.51
CA ALA A 22 -7.54 -7.38 7.32
C ALA A 22 -6.07 -6.99 7.62
N GLN A 23 -5.27 -6.84 6.58
CA GLN A 23 -3.91 -6.34 6.68
C GLN A 23 -3.92 -4.88 6.26
N ALA A 24 -3.60 -4.04 7.19
CA ALA A 24 -3.29 -2.61 7.13
C ALA A 24 -4.28 -1.71 7.86
N GLU A 25 -4.63 -2.10 9.08
CA GLU A 25 -5.13 -1.13 10.02
C GLU A 25 -3.93 -0.40 10.64
N PRO A 26 -3.86 0.95 10.66
CA PRO A 26 -2.98 1.64 11.58
C PRO A 26 -3.30 1.16 12.99
N GLY A 27 -2.34 0.53 13.68
CA GLY A 27 -2.58 -0.40 14.78
C GLY A 27 -3.33 0.16 15.99
N SER A 28 -3.13 1.40 16.40
CA SER A 28 -3.80 2.01 17.57
C SER A 28 -4.57 3.27 17.18
N ILE A 29 -5.51 3.70 18.02
CA ILE A 29 -6.21 4.97 17.84
C ILE A 29 -5.23 6.14 17.77
N ASP A 30 -4.15 6.09 18.57
CA ASP A 30 -3.14 7.14 18.58
C ASP A 30 -2.33 7.16 17.29
N ALA A 31 -1.94 6.01 16.75
CA ALA A 31 -1.25 5.91 15.46
C ALA A 31 -2.13 6.44 14.31
N ARG A 32 -3.44 6.13 14.31
CA ARG A 32 -4.38 6.70 13.34
C ARG A 32 -4.48 8.21 13.43
N ARG A 33 -4.54 8.76 14.65
CA ARG A 33 -4.58 10.23 14.85
C ARG A 33 -3.29 10.89 14.40
N GLU A 34 -2.15 10.29 14.69
CA GLU A 34 -0.85 10.78 14.27
C GLU A 34 -0.74 10.80 12.74
N LEU A 35 -1.11 9.69 12.09
CA LEU A 35 -1.14 9.60 10.64
C LEU A 35 -2.13 10.60 10.02
N ALA A 36 -3.34 10.76 10.59
CA ALA A 36 -4.31 11.74 10.10
C ALA A 36 -3.79 13.18 10.20
N ARG A 37 -3.05 13.53 11.25
CA ARG A 37 -2.42 14.85 11.40
C ARG A 37 -1.31 15.05 10.35
N ALA A 38 -0.46 14.05 10.16
CA ALA A 38 0.62 14.11 9.17
C ALA A 38 0.08 14.28 7.74
N LEU A 39 -1.03 13.61 7.44
CA LEU A 39 -1.72 13.68 6.14
C LEU A 39 -2.22 15.09 5.78
N VAL A 40 -2.45 15.98 6.75
CA VAL A 40 -2.84 17.38 6.49
C VAL A 40 -1.79 18.10 5.64
N GLY A 41 -0.50 17.77 5.84
CA GLY A 41 0.61 18.34 5.07
C GLY A 41 0.87 17.68 3.72
N ALA A 42 0.24 16.53 3.45
CA ALA A 42 0.42 15.82 2.18
C ALA A 42 -0.61 16.28 1.15
N TRP A 43 -0.16 17.00 0.14
CA TRP A 43 -1.07 17.42 -0.94
C TRP A 43 -1.24 16.35 -2.03
N LEU A 44 -0.27 15.45 -2.20
CA LEU A 44 -0.30 14.41 -3.23
C LEU A 44 -1.39 13.37 -2.91
N PRO A 45 -2.33 13.08 -3.83
CA PRO A 45 -3.25 11.96 -3.69
C PRO A 45 -2.51 10.61 -3.78
N LEU A 46 -3.00 9.57 -3.08
CA LEU A 46 -2.39 8.23 -3.10
C LEU A 46 -2.32 7.66 -4.52
N GLU A 47 -3.38 7.84 -5.31
CA GLU A 47 -3.47 7.41 -6.70
C GLU A 47 -2.44 8.08 -7.61
N SER A 48 -2.06 9.32 -7.31
CA SER A 48 -0.98 10.01 -8.01
C SER A 48 0.38 9.42 -7.64
N GLY A 49 0.59 9.05 -6.39
CA GLY A 49 1.79 8.31 -5.95
C GLY A 49 1.95 6.97 -6.65
N LEU A 50 0.86 6.20 -6.79
CA LEU A 50 0.83 4.97 -7.58
C LEU A 50 1.22 5.24 -9.05
N ALA A 51 0.70 6.30 -9.66
CA ALA A 51 1.01 6.66 -11.05
C ALA A 51 2.49 7.06 -11.24
N VAL A 52 3.05 7.83 -10.31
CA VAL A 52 4.47 8.23 -10.36
C VAL A 52 5.37 7.03 -10.22
N SER A 53 5.06 6.13 -9.27
CA SER A 53 5.86 4.92 -9.01
C SER A 53 5.84 3.91 -10.14
N ALA A 54 4.89 4.00 -11.07
CA ALA A 54 4.79 3.11 -12.24
C ALA A 54 6.00 3.19 -13.17
N ARG A 55 6.83 4.23 -13.08
CA ARG A 55 8.11 4.34 -13.80
C ARG A 55 9.16 3.35 -13.27
N GLU A 56 9.05 2.99 -11.99
CA GLU A 56 9.97 2.07 -11.32
C GLU A 56 9.53 0.60 -11.41
N GLY A 57 8.29 0.35 -11.80
CA GLY A 57 7.73 -0.99 -11.97
C GLY A 57 6.20 -0.96 -11.87
N THR A 58 5.56 -2.12 -12.01
CA THR A 58 4.12 -2.24 -11.80
C THR A 58 3.80 -2.05 -10.32
N PRO A 59 2.98 -1.06 -9.92
CA PRO A 59 2.60 -0.87 -8.53
C PRO A 59 1.79 -2.05 -7.99
N LEU A 60 2.16 -2.51 -6.81
CA LEU A 60 1.56 -3.65 -6.09
C LEU A 60 0.73 -3.20 -4.90
N SER A 61 1.19 -2.20 -4.17
CA SER A 61 0.49 -1.60 -3.02
C SER A 61 1.01 -0.20 -2.79
N ALA A 62 0.23 0.62 -2.08
CA ALA A 62 0.65 1.94 -1.64
C ALA A 62 0.09 2.26 -0.26
N LYS A 63 0.86 3.00 0.55
CA LYS A 63 0.41 3.49 1.84
C LYS A 63 1.11 4.79 2.22
N TYR A 64 0.37 5.67 2.86
CA TYR A 64 0.94 6.68 3.74
C TYR A 64 1.20 6.06 5.10
N GLU A 65 2.37 6.31 5.64
CA GLU A 65 2.78 5.76 6.94
C GLU A 65 3.76 6.66 7.66
N ILE A 66 3.95 6.38 8.94
CA ILE A 66 5.04 6.96 9.73
C ILE A 66 5.98 5.80 10.04
N GLU A 67 7.16 5.80 9.42
CA GLU A 67 8.21 4.81 9.61
C GLU A 67 9.44 5.50 10.19
N ASP A 68 9.97 4.96 11.28
CA ASP A 68 11.11 5.54 12.03
C ASP A 68 10.92 7.04 12.37
N GLY A 69 9.67 7.44 12.64
CA GLY A 69 9.29 8.81 12.95
C GLY A 69 9.20 9.74 11.73
N ALA A 70 9.39 9.24 10.52
CA ALA A 70 9.25 9.98 9.28
C ALA A 70 7.93 9.65 8.58
N PHE A 71 7.15 10.68 8.25
CA PHE A 71 5.95 10.51 7.43
C PHE A 71 6.34 10.37 5.96
N GLN A 72 5.86 9.31 5.30
CA GLN A 72 6.20 9.00 3.91
C GLN A 72 5.03 8.39 3.13
N LEU A 73 5.13 8.44 1.80
CA LEU A 73 4.33 7.66 0.87
C LEU A 73 5.20 6.55 0.29
N SER A 74 4.92 5.32 0.71
CA SER A 74 5.60 4.11 0.25
C SER A 74 4.74 3.37 -0.78
N VAL A 75 5.36 2.95 -1.88
CA VAL A 75 4.73 2.17 -2.95
C VAL A 75 5.60 0.96 -3.26
N TYR A 76 5.06 -0.24 -3.12
CA TYR A 76 5.74 -1.44 -3.59
C TYR A 76 5.49 -1.62 -5.08
N THR A 77 6.55 -1.90 -5.83
CA THR A 77 6.49 -2.19 -7.27
C THR A 77 7.24 -3.46 -7.61
N TRP A 78 6.95 -4.03 -8.78
CA TRP A 78 7.71 -5.14 -9.34
C TRP A 78 8.00 -4.92 -10.82
N LYS A 79 9.12 -5.49 -11.28
CA LYS A 79 9.48 -5.63 -12.69
C LYS A 79 9.80 -7.08 -12.98
N ALA A 80 9.35 -7.57 -14.13
CA ALA A 80 9.86 -8.81 -14.70
C ALA A 80 11.26 -8.54 -15.24
N ASP A 81 12.21 -9.36 -14.83
CA ASP A 81 13.55 -9.37 -15.41
C ASP A 81 13.79 -10.76 -16.01
N THR A 82 14.12 -10.79 -17.29
CA THR A 82 14.35 -12.04 -18.02
C THR A 82 15.67 -12.73 -17.66
N VAL A 83 16.57 -12.03 -16.99
CA VAL A 83 17.92 -12.54 -16.65
C VAL A 83 18.00 -12.91 -15.17
N SER A 84 17.55 -12.04 -14.27
CA SER A 84 17.67 -12.19 -12.82
C SER A 84 16.38 -12.63 -12.14
N GLY A 85 15.29 -12.75 -12.89
CA GLY A 85 13.96 -13.03 -12.35
C GLY A 85 13.22 -11.77 -11.90
N ASP A 86 12.15 -11.93 -11.12
CA ASP A 86 11.38 -10.79 -10.64
C ASP A 86 12.18 -9.90 -9.68
N SER A 87 12.17 -8.61 -9.90
CA SER A 87 12.69 -7.62 -8.97
C SER A 87 11.55 -6.86 -8.29
N PHE A 88 11.69 -6.64 -6.98
CA PHE A 88 10.73 -5.89 -6.17
C PHE A 88 11.42 -4.68 -5.56
N THR A 89 10.75 -3.54 -5.57
CA THR A 89 11.28 -2.31 -5.00
C THR A 89 10.23 -1.61 -4.16
N GLU A 90 10.70 -0.91 -3.14
CA GLU A 90 9.94 0.10 -2.42
C GLU A 90 10.31 1.46 -2.99
N VAL A 91 9.31 2.18 -3.46
CA VAL A 91 9.44 3.53 -4.02
C VAL A 91 8.87 4.51 -3.00
N ILE A 92 9.73 5.38 -2.48
CA ILE A 92 9.30 6.49 -1.63
C ILE A 92 9.02 7.68 -2.52
N VAL A 93 7.79 8.16 -2.47
CA VAL A 93 7.35 9.35 -3.22
C VAL A 93 7.28 10.54 -2.27
N ASP A 94 7.92 11.62 -2.63
CA ASP A 94 7.81 12.89 -1.91
C ASP A 94 6.39 13.44 -2.11
N PHE A 95 5.63 13.45 -1.04
CA PHE A 95 4.23 13.88 -1.01
C PHE A 95 4.04 15.40 -1.16
N SER A 96 5.14 16.16 -1.12
CA SER A 96 5.14 17.63 -1.31
C SER A 96 5.51 18.03 -2.74
N THR A 97 6.30 17.24 -3.45
CA THR A 97 6.72 17.52 -4.83
C THR A 97 6.09 16.59 -5.86
N GLY A 98 5.62 15.41 -5.42
CA GLY A 98 5.11 14.37 -6.30
C GLY A 98 6.20 13.66 -7.12
N LEU A 99 7.46 13.76 -6.69
CA LEU A 99 8.60 13.10 -7.34
C LEU A 99 9.04 11.86 -6.54
N VAL A 100 9.68 10.92 -7.24
CA VAL A 100 10.35 9.79 -6.57
C VAL A 100 11.55 10.33 -5.78
N ALA A 101 11.52 10.14 -4.47
CA ALA A 101 12.59 10.56 -3.56
C ALA A 101 13.64 9.46 -3.37
N ARG A 102 13.21 8.18 -3.33
CA ARG A 102 14.10 7.03 -3.10
C ARG A 102 13.49 5.77 -3.70
N VAL A 103 14.34 4.85 -4.13
CA VAL A 103 13.98 3.50 -4.58
C VAL A 103 14.89 2.52 -3.88
N ASP A 104 14.32 1.62 -3.08
CA ASP A 104 15.05 0.60 -2.35
C ASP A 104 14.67 -0.79 -2.88
N THR A 105 15.66 -1.65 -3.12
CA THR A 105 15.41 -3.02 -3.56
C THR A 105 14.96 -3.89 -2.39
N ILE A 106 13.84 -4.59 -2.55
CA ILE A 106 13.32 -5.55 -1.56
C ILE A 106 13.96 -6.91 -1.84
N THR A 107 14.90 -7.33 -0.98
CA THR A 107 15.72 -8.54 -1.19
C THR A 107 15.37 -9.71 -0.28
N GLY A 108 14.52 -9.50 0.74
CA GLY A 108 14.23 -10.56 1.71
C GLY A 108 13.18 -10.18 2.75
N GLY A 109 13.04 -11.06 3.74
CA GLY A 109 12.17 -10.84 4.89
C GLY A 109 10.67 -10.85 4.57
N ASN A 110 9.91 -10.22 5.46
CA ASN A 110 8.46 -10.13 5.34
C ASN A 110 8.03 -9.28 4.14
N ASP A 111 8.83 -8.27 3.77
CA ASP A 111 8.51 -7.34 2.67
C ASP A 111 8.56 -8.06 1.33
N LEU A 112 9.60 -8.90 1.10
CA LEU A 112 9.66 -9.71 -0.12
C LEU A 112 8.49 -10.69 -0.19
N ALA A 113 8.18 -11.37 0.92
CA ALA A 113 7.05 -12.29 0.97
C ALA A 113 5.70 -11.56 0.75
N ALA A 114 5.55 -10.33 1.25
CA ALA A 114 4.37 -9.50 1.01
C ALA A 114 4.29 -9.08 -0.47
N ALA A 115 5.38 -8.56 -1.05
CA ALA A 115 5.44 -8.14 -2.45
C ALA A 115 5.14 -9.30 -3.41
N GLN A 116 5.66 -10.50 -3.15
CA GLN A 116 5.37 -11.70 -3.94
C GLN A 116 3.87 -12.08 -3.89
N ARG A 117 3.23 -12.04 -2.71
CA ARG A 117 1.78 -12.29 -2.57
C ARG A 117 0.95 -11.23 -3.29
N GLN A 118 1.32 -9.96 -3.16
CA GLN A 118 0.67 -8.85 -3.85
C GLN A 118 0.78 -9.00 -5.38
N LYS A 119 1.97 -9.34 -5.89
CA LYS A 119 2.18 -9.65 -7.31
C LYS A 119 1.26 -10.77 -7.77
N ALA A 120 1.20 -11.90 -7.03
CA ALA A 120 0.35 -13.04 -7.38
C ALA A 120 -1.14 -12.66 -7.43
N THR A 121 -1.58 -11.74 -6.58
CA THR A 121 -2.95 -11.20 -6.60
C THR A 121 -3.15 -10.29 -7.81
N MET A 122 -2.24 -9.35 -8.04
CA MET A 122 -2.32 -8.40 -9.16
C MET A 122 -2.21 -9.06 -10.53
N ALA A 123 -1.54 -10.23 -10.63
CA ALA A 123 -1.50 -11.02 -11.85
C ALA A 123 -2.89 -11.54 -12.31
N ARG A 124 -3.89 -11.55 -11.41
CA ARG A 124 -5.28 -11.93 -11.70
C ARG A 124 -6.17 -10.72 -11.97
N ALA A 125 -5.66 -9.52 -11.72
CA ALA A 125 -6.41 -8.29 -11.88
C ALA A 125 -6.50 -7.88 -13.35
N LYS A 126 -7.65 -7.33 -13.74
CA LYS A 126 -7.87 -6.69 -15.05
C LYS A 126 -7.80 -5.17 -14.96
N ARG A 127 -7.84 -4.65 -13.73
CA ARG A 127 -7.76 -3.23 -13.43
C ARG A 127 -6.55 -2.95 -12.55
N SER A 128 -5.98 -1.76 -12.70
CA SER A 128 -4.87 -1.32 -11.86
C SER A 128 -5.34 -0.94 -10.45
N LEU A 129 -4.42 -1.01 -9.51
CA LEU A 129 -4.67 -0.55 -8.15
C LEU A 129 -4.97 0.96 -8.10
N GLY A 130 -4.33 1.75 -8.98
CA GLY A 130 -4.56 3.19 -9.11
C GLY A 130 -6.00 3.53 -9.54
N GLU A 131 -6.54 2.83 -10.55
CA GLU A 131 -7.94 3.00 -10.98
C GLU A 131 -8.91 2.64 -9.88
N ALA A 132 -8.70 1.52 -9.19
CA ALA A 132 -9.55 1.10 -8.08
C ALA A 132 -9.53 2.12 -6.93
N THR A 133 -8.34 2.68 -6.63
CA THR A 133 -8.19 3.71 -5.61
C THR A 133 -8.94 5.00 -5.99
N ALA A 134 -8.79 5.45 -7.24
CA ALA A 134 -9.49 6.63 -7.74
C ALA A 134 -11.01 6.46 -7.71
N ASP A 135 -11.53 5.26 -8.04
CA ASP A 135 -12.95 4.95 -7.94
C ASP A 135 -13.45 4.99 -6.49
N ALA A 136 -12.69 4.41 -5.55
CA ALA A 136 -13.03 4.45 -4.13
C ALA A 136 -13.12 5.88 -3.61
N VAL A 137 -12.15 6.74 -3.95
CA VAL A 137 -12.15 8.16 -3.56
C VAL A 137 -13.33 8.90 -4.19
N ARG A 138 -13.56 8.73 -5.51
CA ARG A 138 -14.66 9.39 -6.22
C ARG A 138 -16.04 9.04 -5.66
N ALA A 139 -16.24 7.78 -5.27
CA ALA A 139 -17.49 7.32 -4.66
C ALA A 139 -17.68 7.80 -3.22
N ASN A 140 -16.65 8.40 -2.61
CA ASN A 140 -16.65 8.80 -1.21
C ASN A 140 -16.18 10.26 -1.06
N ALA A 141 -17.03 11.18 -1.48
CA ALA A 141 -16.73 12.62 -1.47
C ALA A 141 -16.21 13.11 -0.10
N GLY A 142 -15.15 13.90 -0.13
CA GLY A 142 -14.50 14.45 1.06
C GLY A 142 -13.52 13.52 1.76
N TYR A 143 -13.44 12.24 1.34
CA TYR A 143 -12.40 11.33 1.82
C TYR A 143 -11.19 11.34 0.89
N ARG A 144 -10.03 11.02 1.47
CA ARG A 144 -8.79 10.74 0.72
C ARG A 144 -8.31 9.33 1.02
N ALA A 145 -7.64 8.70 0.06
CA ALA A 145 -7.02 7.41 0.27
C ALA A 145 -5.72 7.53 1.08
N VAL A 146 -5.54 6.60 2.02
CA VAL A 146 -4.36 6.47 2.88
C VAL A 146 -3.57 5.23 2.52
N SER A 147 -4.26 4.15 2.17
CA SER A 147 -3.62 2.94 1.66
C SER A 147 -4.47 2.27 0.60
N ALA A 148 -3.81 1.51 -0.26
CA ALA A 148 -4.43 0.64 -1.24
C ALA A 148 -3.64 -0.67 -1.30
N MET A 149 -4.29 -1.77 -0.91
CA MET A 149 -3.68 -3.09 -0.81
C MET A 149 -4.47 -4.10 -1.66
N PRO A 150 -3.81 -4.92 -2.48
CA PRO A 150 -4.49 -5.97 -3.20
C PRO A 150 -4.77 -7.16 -2.27
N GLY A 151 -5.93 -7.76 -2.44
CA GLY A 151 -6.38 -8.93 -1.71
C GLY A 151 -7.18 -9.89 -2.58
N LEU A 152 -7.60 -11.01 -2.02
CA LEU A 152 -8.44 -11.99 -2.67
C LEU A 152 -9.70 -12.25 -1.87
N ASP A 153 -10.85 -12.29 -2.55
CA ASP A 153 -12.09 -12.87 -2.05
C ASP A 153 -12.31 -14.21 -2.78
N GLY A 154 -11.93 -15.31 -2.11
CA GLY A 154 -11.76 -16.58 -2.79
C GLY A 154 -10.65 -16.52 -3.83
N SER A 155 -11.01 -16.67 -5.12
CA SER A 155 -10.07 -16.55 -6.24
C SER A 155 -10.11 -15.18 -6.93
N ARG A 156 -11.02 -14.28 -6.52
CA ARG A 156 -11.29 -13.00 -7.20
C ARG A 156 -10.42 -11.87 -6.62
N PRO A 157 -9.66 -11.17 -7.45
CA PRO A 157 -8.82 -10.07 -6.99
C PRO A 157 -9.66 -8.85 -6.61
N LEU A 158 -9.24 -8.20 -5.54
CA LEU A 158 -9.84 -6.96 -5.05
C LEU A 158 -8.76 -6.00 -4.55
N ALA A 159 -9.11 -4.74 -4.39
CA ALA A 159 -8.33 -3.75 -3.65
C ALA A 159 -9.07 -3.39 -2.36
N GLU A 160 -8.37 -3.40 -1.25
CA GLU A 160 -8.80 -2.78 0.00
C GLU A 160 -8.21 -1.38 0.04
N VAL A 161 -9.07 -0.37 -0.03
CA VAL A 161 -8.69 1.04 0.00
C VAL A 161 -9.11 1.63 1.33
N THR A 162 -8.14 2.00 2.15
CA THR A 162 -8.40 2.72 3.40
C THR A 162 -8.57 4.21 3.10
N LEU A 163 -9.69 4.76 3.52
CA LEU A 163 -10.04 6.17 3.33
C LEU A 163 -10.13 6.89 4.67
N VAL A 164 -9.75 8.17 4.68
CA VAL A 164 -9.84 9.05 5.85
C VAL A 164 -10.48 10.39 5.51
N ARG A 165 -11.28 10.93 6.44
CA ARG A 165 -11.83 12.27 6.44
C ARG A 165 -11.83 12.81 7.89
N GLY A 166 -10.90 13.70 8.22
CA GLY A 166 -10.67 14.07 9.63
C GLY A 166 -10.33 12.84 10.47
N ASP A 167 -11.12 12.55 11.48
CA ASP A 167 -10.97 11.36 12.35
C ASP A 167 -11.78 10.14 11.89
N GLU A 168 -12.54 10.26 10.81
CA GLU A 168 -13.35 9.17 10.26
C GLU A 168 -12.52 8.29 9.33
N TRP A 169 -12.48 6.99 9.62
CA TRP A 169 -11.77 5.98 8.85
C TRP A 169 -12.73 4.92 8.32
N LYS A 170 -12.52 4.49 7.08
CA LYS A 170 -13.26 3.36 6.50
C LYS A 170 -12.42 2.60 5.48
N ILE A 171 -12.73 1.33 5.30
CA ILE A 171 -12.14 0.49 4.28
C ILE A 171 -13.20 0.24 3.20
N ILE A 172 -12.82 0.48 1.96
CA ILE A 172 -13.65 0.23 0.78
C ILE A 172 -13.01 -0.90 0.00
N THR A 173 -13.80 -1.93 -0.30
CA THR A 173 -13.38 -3.02 -1.17
C THR A 173 -13.82 -2.74 -2.60
N VAL A 174 -12.87 -2.76 -3.54
CA VAL A 174 -13.10 -2.55 -4.98
C VAL A 174 -12.66 -3.78 -5.75
N ARG A 175 -13.51 -4.33 -6.62
CA ARG A 175 -13.15 -5.46 -7.49
C ARG A 175 -12.11 -5.04 -8.53
N LEU A 176 -11.17 -5.95 -8.80
CA LEU A 176 -10.11 -5.78 -9.79
C LEU A 176 -10.28 -6.68 -11.04
N ASP A 177 -11.30 -7.56 -11.04
CA ASP A 177 -11.64 -8.46 -12.15
C ASP A 177 -12.57 -7.85 -13.22
#